data_86c935c0b942c7598bf6b017c7aecc4d
#
_entry.id   86c935c0b942c7598bf6b017c7aecc4d
#
_cell.length_a   1.000
_cell.length_b   1.000
_cell.length_c   1.000
_cell.angle_alpha   90.00
_cell.angle_beta   90.00
_cell.angle_gamma   90.00
#
_symmetry.space_group_name_H-M   'P 1'
#
loop_
_entity.id
_entity.type
_entity.pdbx_description
1 polymer ?
#
loop_
_entity_poly.entity_id
_entity_poly.type
_entity_poly.pdbx_seq_one_letter_code
_entity_poly.pdbx_strand_id
1 'polypeptide(L)'
;MPSEKICQLMKLKDGFDQIFKKMKVTDHLKKAKETLFSYEILPPLKGVSIQSIYDTLDPLIEFKPPFIDVTYHRQEYVYETRKDGLLEKKSVRKRPGTVGICAAIMNKYNVDTVPHIICGGFTQEETENALIDLDFLGIDNLLVLRGDPIKSETYFTAEKGGHKYASDLIKQVDGLNKGICLDENLKNSSNTNFCMGVAGYPEKHFESPNLNSDLHFLKKKIEYGAEYIVTQMFFDNQKYFDFVKLC
;
A
#
# COMPACT_ATOMS: atom_id res chain seq x y z
N MET A 1 38.64 33.74 6.41
CA MET A 1 38.52 32.29 6.53
C MET A 1 37.03 31.87 6.51
N PRO A 2 36.48 31.50 5.35
CA PRO A 2 35.12 30.97 5.26
C PRO A 2 35.08 29.42 5.20
N SER A 3 36.23 28.72 5.26
CA SER A 3 36.27 27.29 4.87
C SER A 3 35.79 26.28 5.91
N GLU A 4 35.94 26.58 7.20
CA GLU A 4 35.56 25.58 8.26
C GLU A 4 34.05 25.52 8.51
N LYS A 5 33.33 26.63 8.45
CA LYS A 5 31.86 26.64 8.61
C LYS A 5 31.14 25.94 7.42
N ILE A 6 31.67 26.10 6.22
CA ILE A 6 31.15 25.47 5.02
C ILE A 6 31.41 23.94 5.08
N CYS A 7 32.61 23.55 5.52
CA CYS A 7 32.95 22.12 5.70
C CYS A 7 32.13 21.43 6.81
N GLN A 8 31.81 22.15 7.91
CA GLN A 8 30.90 21.66 8.93
C GLN A 8 29.45 21.56 8.45
N LEU A 9 28.97 22.52 7.65
CA LEU A 9 27.65 22.46 7.02
C LEU A 9 27.54 21.34 5.96
N MET A 10 28.61 21.08 5.20
CA MET A 10 28.66 19.95 4.27
C MET A 10 28.68 18.61 5.01
N LYS A 11 29.44 18.45 6.10
CA LYS A 11 29.42 17.24 6.94
C LYS A 11 28.08 17.03 7.65
N LEU A 12 27.38 18.10 8.01
CA LEU A 12 26.00 18.01 8.50
C LEU A 12 25.04 17.60 7.39
N LYS A 13 25.25 18.08 6.15
CA LYS A 13 24.43 17.70 5.00
C LYS A 13 24.64 16.23 4.62
N ASP A 14 25.89 15.77 4.57
CA ASP A 14 26.23 14.36 4.34
C ASP A 14 25.70 13.43 5.47
N GLY A 15 25.66 13.93 6.71
CA GLY A 15 25.03 13.24 7.86
C GLY A 15 23.50 13.23 7.77
N PHE A 16 22.87 14.28 7.23
CA PHE A 16 21.43 14.34 6.99
C PHE A 16 21.02 13.43 5.83
N ASP A 17 21.78 13.37 4.74
CA ASP A 17 21.51 12.48 3.60
C ASP A 17 21.72 10.99 3.94
N GLN A 18 22.54 10.65 4.95
CA GLN A 18 22.66 9.28 5.47
C GLN A 18 21.50 8.86 6.40
N ILE A 19 20.80 9.83 7.00
CA ILE A 19 19.71 9.54 7.96
C ILE A 19 18.41 9.11 7.26
N PHE A 20 18.22 9.40 5.96
CA PHE A 20 16.97 9.17 5.21
C PHE A 20 17.11 8.26 4.00
N LYS A 21 17.94 7.22 4.08
CA LYS A 21 18.01 6.26 2.97
C LYS A 21 16.78 5.34 3.00
N LYS A 22 15.73 5.77 2.32
CA LYS A 22 14.56 4.95 2.03
C LYS A 22 14.95 3.69 1.28
N MET A 23 14.31 2.58 1.58
CA MET A 23 14.56 1.30 0.96
C MET A 23 13.27 0.65 0.48
N LYS A 24 13.36 -0.05 -0.64
CA LYS A 24 12.29 -0.93 -1.10
C LYS A 24 12.16 -2.14 -0.17
N VAL A 25 10.94 -2.68 -0.03
CA VAL A 25 10.71 -3.93 0.71
C VAL A 25 11.64 -5.04 0.18
N THR A 26 11.79 -5.15 -1.13
CA THR A 26 12.70 -6.11 -1.75
C THR A 26 14.18 -5.90 -1.35
N ASP A 27 14.60 -4.68 -1.08
CA ASP A 27 15.97 -4.39 -0.62
C ASP A 27 16.16 -4.77 0.86
N HIS A 28 15.13 -4.53 1.70
CA HIS A 28 15.12 -5.01 3.07
C HIS A 28 15.25 -6.54 3.12
N LEU A 29 14.44 -7.24 2.32
CA LEU A 29 14.47 -8.72 2.23
C LEU A 29 15.83 -9.25 1.74
N LYS A 30 16.42 -8.63 0.70
CA LYS A 30 17.74 -9.05 0.16
C LYS A 30 18.88 -8.83 1.14
N LYS A 31 18.82 -7.79 1.98
CA LYS A 31 19.86 -7.46 2.96
C LYS A 31 19.71 -8.21 4.28
N ALA A 32 18.53 -8.79 4.51
CA ALA A 32 18.24 -9.50 5.74
C ALA A 32 19.16 -10.71 5.93
N LYS A 33 19.79 -10.80 7.10
CA LYS A 33 20.58 -11.96 7.54
C LYS A 33 19.77 -12.86 8.49
N GLU A 34 18.69 -12.35 9.00
CA GLU A 34 17.78 -12.97 9.96
C GLU A 34 16.33 -12.68 9.55
N THR A 35 15.38 -13.32 10.21
CA THR A 35 13.96 -13.05 10.01
C THR A 35 13.63 -11.61 10.36
N LEU A 36 13.01 -10.89 9.43
CA LEU A 36 12.50 -9.54 9.66
C LEU A 36 11.11 -9.60 10.28
N PHE A 37 10.84 -8.67 11.19
CA PHE A 37 9.51 -8.46 11.77
C PHE A 37 9.00 -7.10 11.30
N SER A 38 7.92 -7.10 10.55
CA SER A 38 7.15 -5.89 10.18
C SER A 38 5.81 -5.90 10.90
N TYR A 39 5.16 -4.76 10.91
CA TYR A 39 3.85 -4.60 11.54
C TYR A 39 2.85 -4.08 10.51
N GLU A 40 1.63 -4.58 10.60
CA GLU A 40 0.49 -4.04 9.89
C GLU A 40 -0.39 -3.28 10.87
N ILE A 41 -0.72 -2.04 10.55
CA ILE A 41 -1.58 -1.20 11.38
C ILE A 41 -2.90 -0.89 10.69
N LEU A 42 -3.93 -0.82 11.50
CA LEU A 42 -5.25 -0.38 11.10
C LEU A 42 -5.41 1.11 11.38
N PRO A 43 -5.71 1.96 10.38
CA PRO A 43 -6.02 3.37 10.63
C PRO A 43 -7.12 3.54 11.68
N PRO A 44 -7.03 4.53 12.59
CA PRO A 44 -8.03 4.76 13.61
C PRO A 44 -9.37 5.17 12.99
N LEU A 45 -10.45 5.13 13.77
CA LEU A 45 -11.72 5.66 13.33
C LEU A 45 -11.64 7.19 13.14
N LYS A 46 -12.47 7.72 12.25
CA LYS A 46 -12.60 9.15 12.03
C LYS A 46 -12.96 9.87 13.34
N GLY A 47 -12.23 10.93 13.66
CA GLY A 47 -12.37 11.66 14.93
C GLY A 47 -11.36 11.25 16.00
N VAL A 48 -10.66 10.12 15.84
CA VAL A 48 -9.55 9.74 16.72
C VAL A 48 -8.27 10.43 16.25
N SER A 49 -7.46 10.90 17.19
CA SER A 49 -6.19 11.56 16.90
C SER A 49 -5.14 10.58 16.35
N ILE A 50 -4.19 11.11 15.57
CA ILE A 50 -2.98 10.39 15.14
C ILE A 50 -2.18 9.86 16.34
N GLN A 51 -2.32 10.49 17.53
CA GLN A 51 -1.64 10.06 18.73
C GLN A 51 -1.94 8.61 19.09
N SER A 52 -3.14 8.10 18.79
CA SER A 52 -3.47 6.68 19.02
C SER A 52 -2.60 5.71 18.21
N ILE A 53 -2.17 6.11 17.00
CA ILE A 53 -1.20 5.33 16.21
C ILE A 53 0.18 5.39 16.87
N TYR A 54 0.58 6.57 17.32
CA TYR A 54 1.87 6.74 17.97
C TYR A 54 1.95 5.96 19.27
N ASP A 55 0.92 6.00 20.11
CA ASP A 55 0.85 5.22 21.35
C ASP A 55 0.96 3.70 21.09
N THR A 56 0.46 3.24 19.95
CA THR A 56 0.58 1.84 19.51
C THR A 56 1.99 1.52 19.02
N LEU A 57 2.59 2.42 18.24
CA LEU A 57 3.87 2.16 17.57
C LEU A 57 5.08 2.45 18.47
N ASP A 58 5.00 3.43 19.40
CA ASP A 58 6.12 3.81 20.25
C ASP A 58 6.81 2.59 20.94
N PRO A 59 6.08 1.63 21.55
CA PRO A 59 6.71 0.44 22.12
C PRO A 59 7.21 -0.57 21.08
N LEU A 60 6.69 -0.53 19.83
CA LEU A 60 7.04 -1.49 18.79
C LEU A 60 8.27 -1.07 17.99
N ILE A 61 8.59 0.21 17.95
CA ILE A 61 9.76 0.75 17.23
C ILE A 61 11.08 0.27 17.84
N GLU A 62 11.13 -0.10 19.12
CA GLU A 62 12.33 -0.67 19.75
C GLU A 62 12.79 -1.97 19.06
N PHE A 63 11.87 -2.72 18.45
CA PHE A 63 12.16 -3.94 17.67
C PHE A 63 12.69 -3.65 16.26
N LYS A 64 12.87 -2.38 15.91
CA LYS A 64 13.44 -1.90 14.64
C LYS A 64 12.78 -2.54 13.41
N PRO A 65 11.45 -2.41 13.26
CA PRO A 65 10.78 -2.92 12.07
C PRO A 65 11.37 -2.27 10.82
N PRO A 66 11.66 -3.06 9.76
CA PRO A 66 12.22 -2.52 8.52
C PRO A 66 11.21 -1.65 7.77
N PHE A 67 9.93 -1.98 7.89
CA PHE A 67 8.82 -1.23 7.32
C PHE A 67 7.53 -1.50 8.10
N ILE A 68 6.53 -0.65 7.89
CA ILE A 68 5.21 -0.75 8.52
C ILE A 68 4.14 -0.67 7.42
N ASP A 69 3.28 -1.67 7.38
CA ASP A 69 2.13 -1.72 6.49
C ASP A 69 0.96 -0.92 7.06
N VAL A 70 0.23 -0.21 6.21
CA VAL A 70 -0.95 0.58 6.61
C VAL A 70 -2.14 0.15 5.78
N THR A 71 -3.11 -0.51 6.42
CA THR A 71 -4.30 -1.01 5.75
C THR A 71 -5.18 0.12 5.23
N TYR A 72 -5.86 -0.12 4.11
CA TYR A 72 -6.88 0.80 3.59
C TYR A 72 -8.28 0.21 3.77
N HIS A 73 -9.20 1.05 4.25
CA HIS A 73 -10.62 0.72 4.34
C HIS A 73 -11.43 1.68 3.47
N ARG A 74 -12.10 1.11 2.48
CA ARG A 74 -12.95 1.90 1.57
C ARG A 74 -14.14 2.50 2.32
N GLN A 75 -14.70 3.55 1.72
CA GLN A 75 -15.95 4.15 2.20
C GLN A 75 -17.10 3.13 2.11
N GLU A 76 -18.05 3.26 3.03
CA GLU A 76 -19.30 2.52 3.01
C GLU A 76 -20.44 3.45 2.60
N TYR A 77 -21.53 2.86 2.13
CA TYR A 77 -22.75 3.62 1.85
C TYR A 77 -23.76 3.41 2.97
N VAL A 78 -24.35 4.52 3.43
CA VAL A 78 -25.49 4.50 4.35
C VAL A 78 -26.69 5.13 3.65
N TYR A 79 -27.88 4.63 3.97
CA TYR A 79 -29.14 5.19 3.45
C TYR A 79 -29.83 5.92 4.59
N GLU A 80 -30.06 7.21 4.40
CA GLU A 80 -30.77 8.05 5.37
C GLU A 80 -32.12 8.47 4.78
N THR A 81 -33.15 8.42 5.60
CA THR A 81 -34.49 8.91 5.19
C THR A 81 -34.50 10.42 5.28
N ARG A 82 -34.76 11.09 4.16
CA ARG A 82 -34.94 12.52 4.07
C ARG A 82 -36.31 12.95 4.65
N LYS A 83 -36.46 14.24 4.89
CA LYS A 83 -37.72 14.81 5.40
C LYS A 83 -38.91 14.59 4.47
N ASP A 84 -38.66 14.41 3.19
CA ASP A 84 -39.66 14.10 2.15
C ASP A 84 -39.98 12.60 2.03
N GLY A 85 -39.43 11.76 2.90
CA GLY A 85 -39.63 10.31 2.93
C GLY A 85 -38.79 9.53 1.94
N LEU A 86 -37.97 10.17 1.10
CA LEU A 86 -37.08 9.52 0.16
C LEU A 86 -35.80 9.04 0.87
N LEU A 87 -35.23 7.95 0.36
CA LEU A 87 -33.93 7.48 0.81
C LEU A 87 -32.79 8.18 0.06
N GLU A 88 -31.88 8.77 0.82
CA GLU A 88 -30.66 9.36 0.29
C GLU A 88 -29.48 8.43 0.55
N LYS A 89 -28.74 8.06 -0.50
CA LYS A 89 -27.51 7.30 -0.40
C LYS A 89 -26.36 8.24 -0.07
N LYS A 90 -25.76 8.10 1.11
CA LYS A 90 -24.59 8.87 1.52
C LYS A 90 -23.35 7.98 1.60
N SER A 91 -22.25 8.50 1.08
CA SER A 91 -20.94 7.88 1.26
C SER A 91 -20.35 8.30 2.61
N VAL A 92 -19.93 7.32 3.40
CA VAL A 92 -19.33 7.55 4.72
C VAL A 92 -17.96 6.88 4.78
N ARG A 93 -16.92 7.71 4.91
CA ARG A 93 -15.57 7.26 5.17
C ARG A 93 -15.37 7.15 6.67
N LYS A 94 -15.16 5.94 7.17
CA LYS A 94 -15.02 5.67 8.61
C LYS A 94 -13.60 5.85 9.13
N ARG A 95 -12.58 5.80 8.25
CA ARG A 95 -11.15 5.87 8.60
C ARG A 95 -10.41 6.85 7.71
N PRO A 96 -9.31 7.47 8.16
CA PRO A 96 -8.42 8.27 7.33
C PRO A 96 -7.83 7.43 6.18
N GLY A 97 -7.30 8.11 5.16
CA GLY A 97 -6.54 7.47 4.09
C GLY A 97 -5.12 7.11 4.51
N THR A 98 -4.53 6.16 3.79
CA THR A 98 -3.19 5.65 4.09
C THR A 98 -2.09 6.67 3.81
N VAL A 99 -2.24 7.52 2.80
CA VAL A 99 -1.23 8.52 2.39
C VAL A 99 -0.77 9.38 3.57
N GLY A 100 -1.70 10.06 4.24
CA GLY A 100 -1.36 10.94 5.37
C GLY A 100 -0.80 10.19 6.58
N ILE A 101 -1.28 8.97 6.85
CA ILE A 101 -0.80 8.14 7.95
C ILE A 101 0.63 7.66 7.66
N CYS A 102 0.90 7.15 6.47
CA CYS A 102 2.23 6.72 6.06
C CYS A 102 3.24 7.87 6.15
N ALA A 103 2.89 9.05 5.65
CA ALA A 103 3.73 10.24 5.77
C ALA A 103 4.02 10.60 7.24
N ALA A 104 3.01 10.53 8.13
CA ALA A 104 3.17 10.83 9.55
C ALA A 104 4.09 9.82 10.25
N ILE A 105 3.95 8.52 9.95
CA ILE A 105 4.80 7.44 10.49
C ILE A 105 6.23 7.62 10.02
N MET A 106 6.44 7.82 8.71
CA MET A 106 7.78 8.03 8.15
C MET A 106 8.47 9.23 8.79
N ASN A 107 7.74 10.34 8.92
CA ASN A 107 8.29 11.56 9.51
C ASN A 107 8.67 11.39 10.99
N LYS A 108 7.85 10.66 11.77
CA LYS A 108 8.10 10.49 13.21
C LYS A 108 9.18 9.45 13.50
N TYR A 109 9.15 8.32 12.81
CA TYR A 109 9.96 7.15 13.17
C TYR A 109 11.12 6.86 12.23
N ASN A 110 11.17 7.50 11.08
CA ASN A 110 12.15 7.22 10.04
C ASN A 110 12.16 5.73 9.64
N VAL A 111 10.97 5.15 9.46
CA VAL A 111 10.72 3.76 9.04
C VAL A 111 9.99 3.78 7.71
N ASP A 112 10.38 2.92 6.79
CA ASP A 112 9.67 2.79 5.52
C ASP A 112 8.22 2.36 5.74
N THR A 113 7.30 2.89 4.93
CA THR A 113 5.89 2.53 5.03
C THR A 113 5.38 1.90 3.75
N VAL A 114 4.41 1.01 3.91
CA VAL A 114 3.77 0.28 2.82
C VAL A 114 2.26 0.56 2.87
N PRO A 115 1.77 1.61 2.21
CA PRO A 115 0.33 1.82 2.08
C PRO A 115 -0.31 0.71 1.27
N HIS A 116 -1.44 0.19 1.76
CA HIS A 116 -2.31 -0.65 0.95
C HIS A 116 -3.07 0.21 -0.04
N ILE A 117 -2.99 -0.14 -1.32
CA ILE A 117 -3.74 0.45 -2.41
C ILE A 117 -4.74 -0.59 -2.91
N ILE A 118 -6.02 -0.24 -2.94
CA ILE A 118 -7.09 -1.17 -3.29
C ILE A 118 -7.91 -0.69 -4.48
N CYS A 119 -8.49 -1.61 -5.24
CA CYS A 119 -9.42 -1.29 -6.33
C CYS A 119 -10.74 -0.71 -5.80
N GLY A 120 -11.17 -1.16 -4.62
CA GLY A 120 -12.48 -0.81 -4.09
C GLY A 120 -12.59 0.64 -3.63
N GLY A 121 -13.62 1.35 -4.11
CA GLY A 121 -13.90 2.73 -3.70
C GLY A 121 -13.07 3.79 -4.41
N PHE A 122 -12.38 3.43 -5.51
CA PHE A 122 -11.60 4.35 -6.33
C PHE A 122 -11.90 4.19 -7.81
N THR A 123 -11.93 5.30 -8.52
CA THR A 123 -11.73 5.36 -9.97
C THR A 123 -10.25 5.24 -10.30
N GLN A 124 -9.92 5.02 -11.56
CA GLN A 124 -8.51 5.01 -12.01
C GLN A 124 -7.85 6.37 -11.78
N GLU A 125 -8.58 7.46 -12.00
CA GLU A 125 -8.11 8.84 -11.77
C GLU A 125 -7.79 9.10 -10.29
N GLU A 126 -8.70 8.72 -9.38
CA GLU A 126 -8.44 8.85 -7.94
C GLU A 126 -7.27 7.98 -7.47
N THR A 127 -7.08 6.83 -8.10
CA THR A 127 -5.93 5.95 -7.86
C THR A 127 -4.65 6.62 -8.31
N GLU A 128 -4.61 7.18 -9.53
CA GLU A 128 -3.45 7.91 -10.05
C GLU A 128 -3.07 9.08 -9.15
N ASN A 129 -4.06 9.89 -8.75
CA ASN A 129 -3.83 11.02 -7.85
C ASN A 129 -3.22 10.57 -6.51
N ALA A 130 -3.74 9.49 -5.91
CA ALA A 130 -3.19 8.96 -4.66
C ALA A 130 -1.75 8.42 -4.83
N LEU A 131 -1.44 7.81 -5.96
CA LEU A 131 -0.09 7.33 -6.29
C LEU A 131 0.88 8.50 -6.48
N ILE A 132 0.46 9.56 -7.17
CA ILE A 132 1.26 10.79 -7.32
C ILE A 132 1.55 11.42 -5.95
N ASP A 133 0.54 11.51 -5.07
CA ASP A 133 0.74 12.02 -3.71
C ASP A 133 1.77 11.19 -2.92
N LEU A 134 1.73 9.87 -3.07
CA LEU A 134 2.70 8.96 -2.44
C LEU A 134 4.11 9.16 -2.98
N ASP A 135 4.28 9.28 -4.29
CA ASP A 135 5.57 9.54 -4.94
C ASP A 135 6.16 10.86 -4.45
N PHE A 136 5.37 11.94 -4.40
CA PHE A 136 5.81 13.25 -3.89
C PHE A 136 6.23 13.21 -2.41
N LEU A 137 5.64 12.33 -1.62
CA LEU A 137 6.04 12.08 -0.24
C LEU A 137 7.25 11.14 -0.14
N GLY A 138 7.68 10.57 -1.28
CA GLY A 138 8.75 9.59 -1.38
C GLY A 138 8.39 8.27 -0.69
N ILE A 139 7.17 7.83 -0.84
CA ILE A 139 6.67 6.53 -0.38
C ILE A 139 6.68 5.60 -1.59
N ASP A 140 7.72 4.79 -1.71
CA ASP A 140 7.95 3.97 -2.90
C ASP A 140 7.43 2.53 -2.76
N ASN A 141 7.02 2.10 -1.57
CA ASN A 141 6.52 0.74 -1.32
C ASN A 141 5.00 0.71 -1.32
N LEU A 142 4.41 -0.26 -1.98
CA LEU A 142 2.95 -0.44 -2.06
C LEU A 142 2.57 -1.91 -1.83
N LEU A 143 1.44 -2.15 -1.18
CA LEU A 143 0.75 -3.44 -1.25
C LEU A 143 -0.53 -3.27 -2.06
N VAL A 144 -0.54 -3.87 -3.27
CA VAL A 144 -1.59 -3.70 -4.28
C VAL A 144 -2.61 -4.83 -4.17
N LEU A 145 -3.83 -4.50 -3.80
CA LEU A 145 -4.90 -5.45 -3.50
C LEU A 145 -6.17 -5.13 -4.30
N ARG A 146 -7.08 -6.08 -4.42
CA ARG A 146 -8.43 -5.79 -4.91
C ARG A 146 -9.28 -5.10 -3.84
N GLY A 147 -9.12 -5.55 -2.61
CA GLY A 147 -9.99 -5.24 -1.48
C GLY A 147 -11.21 -6.15 -1.43
N ASP A 148 -11.85 -6.15 -0.26
CA ASP A 148 -13.02 -6.98 0.03
C ASP A 148 -14.34 -6.26 -0.32
N PRO A 149 -15.44 -7.01 -0.52
CA PRO A 149 -16.79 -6.43 -0.57
C PRO A 149 -17.08 -5.64 0.71
N ILE A 150 -17.82 -4.55 0.60
CA ILE A 150 -18.37 -3.89 1.80
C ILE A 150 -19.52 -4.74 2.38
N LYS A 151 -19.90 -4.47 3.64
CA LYS A 151 -20.93 -5.24 4.35
C LYS A 151 -22.29 -5.33 3.63
N SER A 152 -22.59 -4.36 2.78
CA SER A 152 -23.83 -4.32 1.96
C SER A 152 -23.68 -5.02 0.61
N GLU A 153 -22.52 -5.56 0.26
CA GLU A 153 -22.24 -6.25 -1.00
C GLU A 153 -22.02 -7.74 -0.75
N THR A 154 -22.58 -8.59 -1.59
CA THR A 154 -22.31 -10.03 -1.58
C THR A 154 -21.01 -10.38 -2.30
N TYR A 155 -20.68 -9.61 -3.34
CA TYR A 155 -19.48 -9.75 -4.14
C TYR A 155 -18.83 -8.39 -4.34
N PHE A 156 -17.51 -8.41 -4.59
CA PHE A 156 -16.78 -7.19 -4.89
C PHE A 156 -17.33 -6.50 -6.15
N THR A 157 -17.62 -5.21 -6.02
CA THR A 157 -18.06 -4.35 -7.12
C THR A 157 -17.09 -3.19 -7.27
N ALA A 158 -16.51 -3.05 -8.47
CA ALA A 158 -15.66 -1.90 -8.79
C ALA A 158 -16.49 -0.62 -8.94
N GLU A 159 -15.89 0.51 -8.59
CA GLU A 159 -16.48 1.82 -8.93
C GLU A 159 -16.53 1.99 -10.46
N LYS A 160 -17.49 2.80 -10.94
CA LYS A 160 -17.56 3.13 -12.37
C LYS A 160 -16.27 3.84 -12.78
N GLY A 161 -15.53 3.28 -13.72
CA GLY A 161 -14.19 3.77 -14.11
C GLY A 161 -13.06 3.35 -13.17
N GLY A 162 -13.32 2.44 -12.21
CA GLY A 162 -12.31 1.84 -11.35
C GLY A 162 -11.82 0.49 -11.85
N HIS A 163 -10.85 -0.08 -11.14
CA HIS A 163 -10.29 -1.40 -11.45
C HIS A 163 -11.13 -2.53 -10.88
N LYS A 164 -11.33 -3.58 -11.66
CA LYS A 164 -12.05 -4.78 -11.23
C LYS A 164 -11.15 -5.78 -10.50
N TYR A 165 -9.89 -5.86 -10.88
CA TYR A 165 -8.92 -6.81 -10.36
C TYR A 165 -7.62 -6.12 -9.97
N ALA A 166 -6.94 -6.65 -8.96
CA ALA A 166 -5.62 -6.17 -8.54
C ALA A 166 -4.59 -6.19 -9.69
N SER A 167 -4.71 -7.16 -10.62
CA SER A 167 -3.86 -7.21 -11.82
C SER A 167 -3.98 -5.97 -12.72
N ASP A 168 -5.17 -5.37 -12.78
CA ASP A 168 -5.38 -4.17 -13.59
C ASP A 168 -4.80 -2.94 -12.88
N LEU A 169 -4.95 -2.88 -11.57
CA LEU A 169 -4.33 -1.85 -10.73
C LEU A 169 -2.80 -1.90 -10.80
N ILE A 170 -2.19 -3.10 -10.77
CA ILE A 170 -0.74 -3.28 -10.94
C ILE A 170 -0.27 -2.70 -12.27
N LYS A 171 -1.00 -2.91 -13.38
CA LYS A 171 -0.66 -2.34 -14.67
C LYS A 171 -0.66 -0.81 -14.67
N GLN A 172 -1.60 -0.20 -13.95
CA GLN A 172 -1.62 1.26 -13.83
C GLN A 172 -0.39 1.76 -13.06
N VAL A 173 -0.03 1.11 -11.94
CA VAL A 173 1.17 1.46 -11.18
C VAL A 173 2.44 1.24 -12.00
N ASP A 174 2.55 0.13 -12.72
CA ASP A 174 3.67 -0.16 -13.63
C ASP A 174 3.74 0.88 -14.76
N GLY A 175 2.58 1.33 -15.26
CA GLY A 175 2.49 2.45 -16.21
C GLY A 175 3.14 3.71 -15.66
N LEU A 176 2.80 4.13 -14.44
CA LEU A 176 3.40 5.28 -13.77
C LEU A 176 4.91 5.10 -13.56
N ASN A 177 5.36 3.90 -13.20
CA ASN A 177 6.79 3.57 -13.12
C ASN A 177 7.53 3.74 -14.46
N LYS A 178 6.80 3.72 -15.56
CA LYS A 178 7.30 3.97 -16.93
C LYS A 178 6.99 5.38 -17.44
N GLY A 179 6.45 6.27 -16.58
CA GLY A 179 6.06 7.62 -16.96
C GLY A 179 4.80 7.69 -17.83
N ILE A 180 3.95 6.67 -17.77
CA ILE A 180 2.68 6.61 -18.51
C ILE A 180 1.56 6.97 -17.54
N CYS A 181 0.95 8.14 -17.76
CA CYS A 181 -0.23 8.62 -17.02
C CYS A 181 -1.53 8.32 -17.79
N LEU A 182 -2.67 8.46 -17.11
CA LEU A 182 -3.99 8.31 -17.75
C LEU A 182 -4.26 9.41 -18.78
N ASP A 183 -3.76 10.62 -18.56
CA ASP A 183 -3.84 11.68 -19.55
C ASP A 183 -2.75 11.50 -20.61
N GLU A 184 -3.15 10.99 -21.78
CA GLU A 184 -2.26 10.75 -22.94
C GLU A 184 -1.64 12.03 -23.52
N ASN A 185 -2.16 13.22 -23.16
CA ASN A 185 -1.61 14.51 -23.61
C ASN A 185 -0.42 14.97 -22.78
N LEU A 186 -0.20 14.40 -21.61
CA LEU A 186 0.97 14.69 -20.79
C LEU A 186 2.25 14.21 -21.49
N LYS A 187 3.08 15.19 -21.87
CA LYS A 187 4.40 14.92 -22.44
C LYS A 187 5.47 15.09 -21.36
N ASN A 188 6.44 14.21 -21.33
CA ASN A 188 7.55 14.24 -20.38
C ASN A 188 7.15 14.00 -18.91
N SER A 189 6.21 13.08 -18.66
CA SER A 189 5.91 12.62 -17.30
C SER A 189 7.15 11.98 -16.68
N SER A 190 7.44 12.31 -15.43
CA SER A 190 8.49 11.64 -14.66
C SER A 190 8.08 10.23 -14.30
N ASN A 191 9.05 9.32 -14.29
CA ASN A 191 8.83 7.95 -13.85
C ASN A 191 8.73 7.93 -12.31
N THR A 192 7.75 7.21 -11.79
CA THR A 192 7.74 6.81 -10.39
C THR A 192 8.65 5.58 -10.18
N ASN A 193 8.86 5.16 -8.92
CA ASN A 193 9.74 4.03 -8.59
C ASN A 193 9.09 3.07 -7.60
N PHE A 194 7.80 2.81 -7.76
CA PHE A 194 7.06 1.96 -6.84
C PHE A 194 7.52 0.51 -6.84
N CYS A 195 7.79 -0.02 -5.66
CA CYS A 195 7.97 -1.44 -5.37
C CYS A 195 6.61 -2.04 -4.98
N MET A 196 6.09 -2.94 -5.78
CA MET A 196 4.74 -3.47 -5.63
C MET A 196 4.72 -4.85 -4.98
N GLY A 197 4.07 -4.97 -3.82
CA GLY A 197 3.66 -6.24 -3.24
C GLY A 197 2.27 -6.65 -3.66
N VAL A 198 2.00 -7.94 -3.66
CA VAL A 198 0.70 -8.52 -3.98
C VAL A 198 0.32 -9.63 -3.01
N ALA A 199 -0.98 -9.86 -2.83
CA ALA A 199 -1.45 -10.98 -2.02
C ALA A 199 -1.23 -12.32 -2.73
N GLY A 200 -0.72 -13.30 -1.96
CA GLY A 200 -0.68 -14.72 -2.29
C GLY A 200 -1.48 -15.53 -1.28
N TYR A 201 -1.99 -16.69 -1.67
CA TYR A 201 -2.91 -17.50 -0.86
C TYR A 201 -2.41 -18.95 -0.76
N PRO A 202 -1.68 -19.33 0.32
CA PRO A 202 -1.20 -20.71 0.50
C PRO A 202 -2.31 -21.75 0.48
N GLU A 203 -3.49 -21.39 0.97
CA GLU A 203 -4.66 -22.27 1.03
C GLU A 203 -5.68 -22.02 -0.11
N LYS A 204 -5.34 -21.21 -1.11
CA LYS A 204 -6.21 -20.76 -2.18
C LYS A 204 -7.12 -19.57 -1.77
N HIS A 205 -7.31 -18.61 -2.65
CA HIS A 205 -8.33 -17.57 -2.47
C HIS A 205 -9.73 -18.18 -2.51
N PHE A 206 -10.64 -17.73 -1.64
CA PHE A 206 -11.98 -18.33 -1.48
C PHE A 206 -12.82 -18.26 -2.76
N GLU A 207 -12.72 -17.22 -3.56
CA GLU A 207 -13.39 -17.07 -4.86
C GLU A 207 -12.73 -17.86 -5.99
N SER A 208 -11.50 -18.33 -5.81
CA SER A 208 -10.79 -19.08 -6.87
C SER A 208 -11.35 -20.50 -6.99
N PRO A 209 -11.62 -21.02 -8.18
CA PRO A 209 -12.18 -22.37 -8.33
C PRO A 209 -11.21 -23.46 -7.86
N ASN A 210 -9.92 -23.25 -8.03
CA ASN A 210 -8.86 -24.16 -7.61
C ASN A 210 -7.52 -23.42 -7.44
N LEU A 211 -6.52 -24.10 -6.84
CA LEU A 211 -5.20 -23.52 -6.60
C LEU A 211 -4.46 -23.15 -7.89
N ASN A 212 -4.58 -23.97 -8.96
CA ASN A 212 -3.90 -23.67 -10.22
C ASN A 212 -4.39 -22.37 -10.86
N SER A 213 -5.71 -22.09 -10.77
CA SER A 213 -6.27 -20.82 -11.23
C SER A 213 -5.73 -19.64 -10.41
N ASP A 214 -5.60 -19.83 -9.10
CA ASP A 214 -5.09 -18.81 -8.20
C ASP A 214 -3.61 -18.49 -8.48
N LEU A 215 -2.79 -19.52 -8.63
CA LEU A 215 -1.38 -19.40 -9.03
C LEU A 215 -1.21 -18.77 -10.41
N HIS A 216 -2.10 -19.08 -11.37
CA HIS A 216 -2.09 -18.45 -12.69
C HIS A 216 -2.32 -16.92 -12.57
N PHE A 217 -3.25 -16.48 -11.76
CA PHE A 217 -3.47 -15.05 -11.52
C PHE A 217 -2.33 -14.42 -10.71
N LEU A 218 -1.71 -15.15 -9.78
CA LEU A 218 -0.53 -14.67 -9.07
C LEU A 218 0.64 -14.46 -10.05
N LYS A 219 0.90 -15.42 -10.93
CA LYS A 219 1.90 -15.29 -12.00
C LYS A 219 1.67 -14.04 -12.85
N LYS A 220 0.43 -13.79 -13.27
CA LYS A 220 0.09 -12.56 -14.02
C LYS A 220 0.42 -11.28 -13.25
N LYS A 221 0.18 -11.25 -11.94
CA LYS A 221 0.54 -10.08 -11.12
C LYS A 221 2.05 -9.82 -11.14
N ILE A 222 2.86 -10.89 -11.06
CA ILE A 222 4.33 -10.79 -11.18
C ILE A 222 4.74 -10.33 -12.58
N GLU A 223 4.17 -10.90 -13.63
CA GLU A 223 4.43 -10.50 -15.01
C GLU A 223 4.07 -9.02 -15.29
N TYR A 224 3.13 -8.45 -14.54
CA TYR A 224 2.74 -7.04 -14.62
C TYR A 224 3.55 -6.11 -13.72
N GLY A 225 4.58 -6.61 -13.04
CA GLY A 225 5.55 -5.79 -12.31
C GLY A 225 5.51 -5.90 -10.79
N ALA A 226 4.74 -6.83 -10.20
CA ALA A 226 4.82 -7.07 -8.77
C ALA A 226 6.17 -7.70 -8.41
N GLU A 227 6.79 -7.20 -7.32
CA GLU A 227 8.18 -7.54 -6.94
C GLU A 227 8.24 -8.46 -5.70
N TYR A 228 7.18 -8.52 -4.88
CA TYR A 228 7.11 -9.39 -3.71
C TYR A 228 5.69 -9.87 -3.43
N ILE A 229 5.58 -10.93 -2.65
CA ILE A 229 4.30 -11.55 -2.28
C ILE A 229 4.13 -11.48 -0.78
N VAL A 230 2.98 -10.97 -0.33
CA VAL A 230 2.52 -11.07 1.06
C VAL A 230 1.46 -12.17 1.11
N THR A 231 1.71 -13.22 1.87
CA THR A 231 0.72 -14.31 1.96
C THR A 231 -0.45 -13.92 2.85
N GLN A 232 -1.62 -14.43 2.52
CA GLN A 232 -2.71 -14.47 3.50
C GLN A 232 -2.25 -15.27 4.72
N MET A 233 -2.79 -14.93 5.89
CA MET A 233 -2.53 -15.64 7.12
C MET A 233 -2.85 -17.14 6.96
N PHE A 234 -1.97 -18.00 7.42
CA PHE A 234 -2.08 -19.46 7.39
C PHE A 234 -1.67 -20.03 8.75
N PHE A 235 -2.18 -21.21 9.07
CA PHE A 235 -1.88 -21.92 10.31
C PHE A 235 -1.23 -23.28 10.09
N ASP A 236 -1.22 -23.77 8.84
CA ASP A 236 -0.55 -24.99 8.42
C ASP A 236 0.72 -24.65 7.63
N ASN A 237 1.88 -24.84 8.27
CA ASN A 237 3.16 -24.58 7.65
C ASN A 237 3.41 -25.40 6.37
N GLN A 238 2.83 -26.61 6.27
CA GLN A 238 2.99 -27.44 5.08
C GLN A 238 2.33 -26.77 3.87
N LYS A 239 1.16 -26.15 4.03
CA LYS A 239 0.48 -25.39 2.99
C LYS A 239 1.35 -24.25 2.46
N TYR A 240 2.02 -23.53 3.37
CA TYR A 240 2.94 -22.49 3.00
C TYR A 240 4.17 -23.04 2.25
N PHE A 241 4.80 -24.11 2.73
CA PHE A 241 5.95 -24.70 2.06
C PHE A 241 5.61 -25.24 0.67
N ASP A 242 4.43 -25.83 0.51
CA ASP A 242 3.96 -26.31 -0.78
C ASP A 242 3.64 -25.13 -1.73
N PHE A 243 3.05 -24.04 -1.23
CA PHE A 243 2.84 -22.83 -1.99
C PHE A 243 4.15 -22.23 -2.48
N VAL A 244 5.17 -22.12 -1.61
CA VAL A 244 6.50 -21.58 -1.99
C VAL A 244 7.16 -22.42 -3.09
N LYS A 245 6.99 -23.77 -3.06
CA LYS A 245 7.52 -24.65 -4.13
C LYS A 245 6.82 -24.45 -5.47
N LEU A 246 5.57 -23.97 -5.46
CA LEU A 246 4.78 -23.74 -6.67
C LEU A 246 5.01 -22.35 -7.28
N CYS A 247 5.54 -21.37 -6.50
CA CYS A 247 5.94 -20.03 -6.94
C CYS A 247 7.34 -20.04 -7.54
#